data_8834c5d1b443da11f1a72dee7412642b
#
_entry.id   8834c5d1b443da11f1a72dee7412642b
#
_cell.length_a   1.000
_cell.length_b   1.000
_cell.length_c   1.000
_cell.angle_alpha   90.00
_cell.angle_beta   90.00
_cell.angle_gamma   90.00
#
_symmetry.space_group_name_H-M   'P 1'
#
loop_
_entity.id
_entity.type
_entity.pdbx_description
1 polymer ?
#
loop_
_entity_poly.entity_id
_entity_poly.type
_entity_poly.pdbx_seq_one_letter_code
_entity_poly.pdbx_strand_id
1 'polypeptide(L)'
;MELTFGEICNYFLYALSGFFFGIFASRYSIISALKILERVREQGIVSGVLSSFLQVVFLATAFFIFPVLFISKTQVGGFFYYAVLVYFFNKGYRLYISNKKP
;
A
#
# COMPACT_ATOMS: atom_id res chain seq x y z
N MET A 1 -18.81 27.63 -5.69
CA MET A 1 -17.93 27.47 -4.54
C MET A 1 -16.50 27.82 -4.92
N GLU A 2 -16.01 28.90 -4.38
CA GLU A 2 -14.66 29.35 -4.73
C GLU A 2 -13.66 28.81 -3.70
N LEU A 3 -12.66 28.11 -4.18
CA LEU A 3 -11.58 27.63 -3.33
C LEU A 3 -10.56 28.73 -3.14
N THR A 4 -10.17 28.98 -1.91
CA THR A 4 -9.09 29.94 -1.64
C THR A 4 -7.75 29.33 -2.08
N PHE A 5 -6.77 30.19 -2.33
CA PHE A 5 -5.43 29.75 -2.71
C PHE A 5 -4.83 28.81 -1.66
N GLY A 6 -5.06 29.11 -0.36
CA GLY A 6 -4.60 28.26 0.72
C GLY A 6 -5.23 26.89 0.71
N GLU A 7 -6.52 26.80 0.39
CA GLU A 7 -7.21 25.49 0.29
C GLU A 7 -6.66 24.67 -0.87
N ILE A 8 -6.43 25.31 -2.03
CA ILE A 8 -5.85 24.61 -3.18
C ILE A 8 -4.47 24.08 -2.86
N CYS A 9 -3.63 24.86 -2.18
CA CYS A 9 -2.31 24.42 -1.74
C CYS A 9 -2.40 23.25 -0.78
N ASN A 10 -3.36 23.27 0.16
CA ASN A 10 -3.55 22.18 1.11
C ASN A 10 -3.95 20.89 0.38
N TYR A 11 -4.91 20.98 -0.55
CA TYR A 11 -5.31 19.81 -1.32
C TYR A 11 -4.15 19.25 -2.13
N PHE A 12 -3.35 20.12 -2.73
CA PHE A 12 -2.17 19.71 -3.49
C PHE A 12 -1.15 18.99 -2.60
N LEU A 13 -0.89 19.55 -1.42
CA LEU A 13 0.04 18.93 -0.45
C LEU A 13 -0.47 17.56 0.01
N TYR A 14 -1.76 17.44 0.28
CA TYR A 14 -2.34 16.16 0.67
C TYR A 14 -2.27 15.15 -0.46
N ALA A 15 -2.52 15.57 -1.69
CA ALA A 15 -2.42 14.69 -2.85
C ALA A 15 -0.98 14.19 -3.03
N LEU A 16 0.01 15.09 -2.90
CA LEU A 16 1.42 14.72 -2.98
C LEU A 16 1.81 13.75 -1.86
N SER A 17 1.36 14.03 -0.63
CA SER A 17 1.62 13.14 0.50
C SER A 17 1.04 11.76 0.25
N GLY A 18 -0.21 11.69 -0.20
CA GLY A 18 -0.85 10.43 -0.53
C GLY A 18 -0.08 9.67 -1.62
N PHE A 19 0.39 10.38 -2.64
CA PHE A 19 1.17 9.78 -3.73
C PHE A 19 2.47 9.16 -3.20
N PHE A 20 3.24 9.93 -2.42
CA PHE A 20 4.52 9.43 -1.88
C PHE A 20 4.31 8.28 -0.91
N PHE A 21 3.36 8.43 0.02
CA PHE A 21 3.05 7.34 0.96
C PHE A 21 2.56 6.10 0.21
N GLY A 22 1.80 6.29 -0.85
CA GLY A 22 1.33 5.18 -1.68
C GLY A 22 2.49 4.42 -2.31
N ILE A 23 3.49 5.13 -2.83
CA ILE A 23 4.67 4.49 -3.42
C ILE A 23 5.43 3.69 -2.37
N PHE A 24 5.72 4.29 -1.22
CA PHE A 24 6.44 3.59 -0.15
C PHE A 24 5.64 2.40 0.37
N ALA A 25 4.35 2.60 0.63
CA ALA A 25 3.50 1.53 1.13
C ALA A 25 3.40 0.38 0.13
N SER A 26 3.33 0.68 -1.17
CA SER A 26 3.25 -0.36 -2.20
C SER A 26 4.54 -1.19 -2.23
N ARG A 27 5.70 -0.56 -2.12
CA ARG A 27 6.98 -1.27 -2.08
C ARG A 27 7.06 -2.21 -0.89
N TYR A 28 6.77 -1.70 0.30
CA TYR A 28 6.80 -2.53 1.51
C TYR A 28 5.74 -3.62 1.48
N SER A 29 4.57 -3.31 0.92
CA SER A 29 3.51 -4.31 0.78
C SER A 29 3.91 -5.45 -0.15
N ILE A 30 4.58 -5.14 -1.26
CA ILE A 30 5.09 -6.17 -2.18
C ILE A 30 6.09 -7.07 -1.45
N ILE A 31 7.05 -6.49 -0.74
CA ILE A 31 8.06 -7.25 -0.01
C ILE A 31 7.39 -8.13 1.04
N SER A 32 6.43 -7.59 1.78
CA SER A 32 5.72 -8.34 2.80
C SER A 32 4.91 -9.48 2.20
N ALA A 33 4.22 -9.23 1.10
CA ALA A 33 3.43 -10.26 0.42
C ALA A 33 4.32 -11.40 -0.07
N LEU A 34 5.49 -11.08 -0.63
CA LEU A 34 6.43 -12.09 -1.11
C LEU A 34 6.99 -12.92 0.03
N LYS A 35 7.31 -12.29 1.16
CA LYS A 35 7.77 -13.02 2.34
C LYS A 35 6.70 -13.97 2.87
N ILE A 36 5.44 -13.53 2.90
CA ILE A 36 4.32 -14.39 3.31
C ILE A 36 4.23 -15.59 2.38
N LEU A 37 4.29 -15.35 1.08
CA LEU A 37 4.19 -16.44 0.09
C LEU A 37 5.33 -17.45 0.23
N GLU A 38 6.55 -16.98 0.44
CA GLU A 38 7.69 -17.87 0.63
C GLU A 38 7.51 -18.74 1.88
N ARG A 39 7.09 -18.16 2.98
CA ARG A 39 6.89 -18.91 4.22
C ARG A 39 5.74 -19.90 4.12
N VAL A 40 4.65 -19.50 3.43
CA VAL A 40 3.54 -20.40 3.19
C VAL A 40 3.98 -21.60 2.33
N ARG A 41 4.84 -21.34 1.36
CA ARG A 41 5.34 -22.40 0.49
C ARG A 41 6.25 -23.37 1.24
N GLU A 42 7.07 -22.87 2.16
CA GLU A 42 8.01 -23.71 2.91
C GLU A 42 7.37 -24.44 4.09
N GLN A 43 6.50 -23.77 4.81
CA GLN A 43 5.99 -24.26 6.10
C GLN A 43 4.51 -24.65 6.07
N GLY A 44 3.82 -24.40 4.96
CA GLY A 44 2.38 -24.61 4.87
C GLY A 44 1.61 -23.33 5.19
N ILE A 45 0.29 -23.37 4.93
CA ILE A 45 -0.54 -22.17 5.02
C ILE A 45 -0.59 -21.63 6.46
N VAL A 46 -0.91 -22.50 7.42
CA VAL A 46 -1.11 -22.08 8.82
C VAL A 46 0.21 -21.61 9.44
N SER A 47 1.25 -22.43 9.34
CA SER A 47 2.56 -22.09 9.91
C SER A 47 3.18 -20.90 9.21
N GLY A 48 3.05 -20.80 7.88
CA GLY A 48 3.58 -19.70 7.12
C GLY A 48 2.94 -18.37 7.50
N VAL A 49 1.61 -18.35 7.64
CA VAL A 49 0.90 -17.15 8.05
C VAL A 49 1.27 -16.74 9.47
N LEU A 50 1.35 -17.72 10.39
CA LEU A 50 1.72 -17.42 11.78
C LEU A 50 3.14 -16.88 11.89
N SER A 51 4.10 -17.47 11.18
CA SER A 51 5.48 -17.00 11.24
C SER A 51 5.68 -15.65 10.54
N SER A 52 4.81 -15.29 9.62
CA SER A 52 4.83 -13.98 8.95
C SER A 52 3.74 -13.04 9.46
N PHE A 53 3.37 -13.19 10.74
CA PHE A 53 2.29 -12.40 11.34
C PHE A 53 2.54 -10.88 11.21
N LEU A 54 3.79 -10.44 11.41
CA LEU A 54 4.14 -9.03 11.30
C LEU A 54 3.88 -8.50 9.90
N GLN A 55 4.18 -9.27 8.88
CA GLN A 55 3.93 -8.89 7.49
C GLN A 55 2.44 -8.82 7.19
N VAL A 56 1.66 -9.76 7.74
CA VAL A 56 0.19 -9.75 7.59
C VAL A 56 -0.40 -8.50 8.23
N VAL A 57 0.05 -8.16 9.44
CA VAL A 57 -0.41 -6.96 10.15
C VAL A 57 -0.04 -5.71 9.35
N PHE A 58 1.17 -5.65 8.81
CA PHE A 58 1.59 -4.52 8.01
C PHE A 58 0.71 -4.35 6.75
N LEU A 59 0.43 -5.44 6.05
CA LEU A 59 -0.44 -5.40 4.87
C LEU A 59 -1.83 -4.90 5.23
N ALA A 60 -2.41 -5.44 6.30
CA ALA A 60 -3.73 -5.02 6.76
C ALA A 60 -3.73 -3.52 7.11
N THR A 61 -2.71 -3.04 7.80
CA THR A 61 -2.58 -1.64 8.15
C THR A 61 -2.49 -0.77 6.90
N ALA A 62 -1.64 -1.15 5.96
CA ALA A 62 -1.42 -0.36 4.75
C ALA A 62 -2.66 -0.29 3.85
N PHE A 63 -3.45 -1.36 3.80
CA PHE A 63 -4.62 -1.43 2.91
C PHE A 63 -5.92 -0.99 3.57
N PHE A 64 -6.00 -0.99 4.90
CA PHE A 64 -7.25 -0.67 5.61
C PHE A 64 -7.12 0.57 6.49
N ILE A 65 -6.10 0.61 7.34
CA ILE A 65 -5.97 1.68 8.34
C ILE A 65 -5.53 3.00 7.70
N PHE A 66 -4.46 2.97 6.92
CA PHE A 66 -3.95 4.18 6.28
C PHE A 66 -4.95 4.82 5.31
N PRO A 67 -5.63 4.08 4.44
CA PRO A 67 -6.65 4.68 3.59
C PRO A 67 -7.77 5.34 4.38
N VAL A 68 -8.22 4.71 5.46
CA VAL A 68 -9.27 5.26 6.30
C VAL A 68 -8.81 6.57 6.96
N LEU A 69 -7.58 6.60 7.47
CA LEU A 69 -7.02 7.80 8.07
C LEU A 69 -6.91 8.95 7.07
N PHE A 70 -6.44 8.65 5.86
CA PHE A 70 -6.35 9.67 4.81
C PHE A 70 -7.72 10.19 4.41
N ILE A 71 -8.69 9.30 4.24
CA ILE A 71 -10.04 9.68 3.84
C ILE A 71 -10.72 10.51 4.92
N SER A 72 -10.48 10.19 6.20
CA SER A 72 -11.08 10.96 7.30
C SER A 72 -10.53 12.37 7.38
N LYS A 73 -9.28 12.60 6.99
CA LYS A 73 -8.68 13.94 6.96
C LYS A 73 -8.92 14.64 5.64
N THR A 74 -8.62 13.98 4.53
CA THR A 74 -8.88 14.52 3.19
C THR A 74 -9.20 13.38 2.26
N GLN A 75 -10.33 13.50 1.56
CA GLN A 75 -10.75 12.50 0.58
C GLN A 75 -9.76 12.42 -0.59
N VAL A 76 -9.20 13.57 -1.00
CA VAL A 76 -8.28 13.64 -2.12
C VAL A 76 -7.00 12.84 -1.81
N GLY A 77 -6.40 13.10 -0.64
CA GLY A 77 -5.18 12.40 -0.25
C GLY A 77 -5.38 10.90 -0.14
N GLY A 78 -6.50 10.47 0.47
CA GLY A 78 -6.82 9.06 0.61
C GLY A 78 -7.04 8.39 -0.72
N PHE A 79 -7.73 9.07 -1.63
CA PHE A 79 -7.99 8.53 -2.96
C PHE A 79 -6.69 8.32 -3.74
N PHE A 80 -5.82 9.31 -3.74
CA PHE A 80 -4.52 9.20 -4.41
C PHE A 80 -3.66 8.10 -3.78
N TYR A 81 -3.63 8.04 -2.45
CA TYR A 81 -2.88 7.01 -1.75
C TYR A 81 -3.33 5.62 -2.17
N TYR A 82 -4.64 5.39 -2.15
CA TYR A 82 -5.18 4.07 -2.46
C TYR A 82 -4.93 3.70 -3.93
N ALA A 83 -5.15 4.64 -4.85
CA ALA A 83 -4.94 4.40 -6.27
C ALA A 83 -3.48 4.05 -6.57
N VAL A 84 -2.55 4.83 -6.02
CA VAL A 84 -1.12 4.59 -6.22
C VAL A 84 -0.70 3.27 -5.58
N LEU A 85 -1.17 2.99 -4.38
CA LEU A 85 -0.87 1.76 -3.68
C LEU A 85 -1.28 0.53 -4.50
N VAL A 86 -2.53 0.51 -4.96
CA VAL A 86 -3.05 -0.62 -5.73
C VAL A 86 -2.33 -0.75 -7.06
N TYR A 87 -2.11 0.36 -7.76
CA TYR A 87 -1.46 0.35 -9.07
C TYR A 87 -0.04 -0.19 -8.98
N PHE A 88 0.78 0.38 -8.11
CA PHE A 88 2.17 -0.03 -7.99
C PHE A 88 2.31 -1.42 -7.38
N PHE A 89 1.44 -1.78 -6.45
CA PHE A 89 1.43 -3.12 -5.88
C PHE A 89 1.19 -4.17 -6.96
N ASN A 90 0.16 -3.96 -7.78
CA ASN A 90 -0.20 -4.89 -8.85
C ASN A 90 0.93 -4.99 -9.87
N LYS A 91 1.45 -3.85 -10.33
CA LYS A 91 2.49 -3.81 -11.34
C LYS A 91 3.81 -4.41 -10.83
N GLY A 92 4.23 -4.02 -9.63
CA GLY A 92 5.46 -4.53 -9.03
C GLY A 92 5.38 -6.01 -8.72
N TYR A 93 4.24 -6.47 -8.23
CA TYR A 93 4.04 -7.89 -7.95
C TYR A 93 4.14 -8.73 -9.23
N ARG A 94 3.50 -8.26 -10.30
CA ARG A 94 3.56 -8.96 -11.59
C ARG A 94 4.98 -9.01 -12.15
N LEU A 95 5.72 -7.91 -12.07
CA LEU A 95 7.10 -7.86 -12.53
C LEU A 95 7.98 -8.82 -11.73
N TYR A 96 7.80 -8.87 -10.42
CA TYR A 96 8.58 -9.75 -9.57
C TYR A 96 8.30 -11.22 -9.90
N ILE A 97 7.04 -11.60 -10.07
CA ILE A 97 6.67 -12.96 -10.42
C ILE A 97 7.23 -13.32 -11.80
N SER A 98 7.14 -12.40 -12.76
CA SER A 98 7.67 -12.61 -14.10
C SER A 98 9.19 -12.86 -14.08
N ASN A 99 9.92 -12.10 -13.27
CA ASN A 99 11.37 -12.26 -13.14
C ASN A 99 11.75 -13.56 -12.43
N LYS A 100 10.90 -14.05 -11.54
CA LYS A 100 11.17 -15.28 -10.80
C LYS A 100 10.90 -16.55 -11.60
N LYS A 101 10.09 -16.46 -12.64
CA LYS A 101 9.82 -17.61 -13.48
C LYS A 101 11.05 -17.91 -14.35
N PRO A 102 11.52 -19.15 -14.35
CA PRO A 102 12.62 -19.54 -15.23
C PRO A 102 12.22 -19.48 -16.70
#